data_867405cabda6a8f2366db1e504855819
#
_entry.id   867405cabda6a8f2366db1e504855819
#
_cell.length_a   1.000
_cell.length_b   1.000
_cell.length_c   1.000
_cell.angle_alpha   90.00
_cell.angle_beta   90.00
_cell.angle_gamma   90.00
#
_symmetry.space_group_name_H-M   'P 1'
#
loop_
_entity.id
_entity.type
_entity.pdbx_description
1 polymer ?
#
loop_
_entity_poly.entity_id
_entity_poly.type
_entity_poly.pdbx_seq_one_letter_code
_entity_poly.pdbx_strand_id
1 'polypeptide(L)'
;MFQYIKNIWLSVSLKKKLGSYTVMVILVMGLSVAFNIYVMNFALGSFNVILDDNSRCHDFQEAMELEIKAFETYVRERTSENREEYVLACVRSERCLRSLPFDYGEIGQERYARTWNVKNGYENYRDARDRLLEMSSSDENFIPSLYKIYNMQSYIQTYIRR
;
A
#
# COMPACT_ATOMS: atom_id res chain seq x y z
N MET A 1 -29.29 -48.63 1.38
CA MET A 1 -28.55 -47.98 0.28
C MET A 1 -27.13 -48.55 0.12
N PHE A 2 -26.31 -48.67 1.14
CA PHE A 2 -24.94 -49.23 1.05
C PHE A 2 -24.84 -50.67 0.55
N GLN A 3 -25.74 -51.58 0.97
CA GLN A 3 -25.74 -52.98 0.50
C GLN A 3 -26.10 -53.11 -0.99
N TYR A 4 -26.96 -52.24 -1.50
CA TYR A 4 -27.32 -52.22 -2.94
C TYR A 4 -26.14 -51.83 -3.82
N ILE A 5 -25.40 -50.81 -3.42
CA ILE A 5 -24.18 -50.35 -4.10
C ILE A 5 -23.10 -51.44 -4.07
N LYS A 6 -22.95 -52.14 -2.93
CA LYS A 6 -22.00 -53.23 -2.76
C LYS A 6 -22.30 -54.42 -3.71
N ASN A 7 -23.57 -54.76 -3.87
CA ASN A 7 -23.98 -55.89 -4.76
C ASN A 7 -23.79 -55.53 -6.24
N ILE A 8 -24.06 -54.29 -6.67
CA ILE A 8 -23.78 -53.84 -8.02
C ILE A 8 -22.26 -53.89 -8.30
N TRP A 9 -21.46 -53.47 -7.34
CA TRP A 9 -20.01 -53.50 -7.47
C TRP A 9 -19.42 -54.90 -7.58
N LEU A 10 -19.99 -55.87 -6.88
CA LEU A 10 -19.57 -57.29 -6.95
C LEU A 10 -19.87 -57.94 -8.30
N SER A 11 -20.94 -57.55 -8.99
CA SER A 11 -21.34 -58.07 -10.28
C SER A 11 -20.58 -57.51 -11.50
N VAL A 12 -19.81 -56.43 -11.33
CA VAL A 12 -19.05 -55.77 -12.42
C VAL A 12 -17.73 -56.50 -12.66
N SER A 13 -17.39 -56.75 -13.94
CA SER A 13 -16.12 -57.40 -14.32
C SER A 13 -14.90 -56.62 -13.84
N LEU A 14 -13.82 -57.32 -13.50
CA LEU A 14 -12.57 -56.74 -12.98
C LEU A 14 -12.01 -55.60 -13.87
N LYS A 15 -12.09 -55.80 -15.22
CA LYS A 15 -11.66 -54.76 -16.20
C LYS A 15 -12.43 -53.44 -16.07
N LYS A 16 -13.75 -53.52 -15.86
CA LYS A 16 -14.59 -52.33 -15.69
C LYS A 16 -14.31 -51.64 -14.35
N LYS A 17 -14.04 -52.38 -13.28
CA LYS A 17 -13.63 -51.85 -11.97
C LYS A 17 -12.31 -51.08 -12.07
N LEU A 18 -11.32 -51.72 -12.73
CA LEU A 18 -10.00 -51.07 -12.92
C LEU A 18 -10.11 -49.80 -13.76
N GLY A 19 -10.87 -49.83 -14.86
CA GLY A 19 -11.12 -48.65 -15.70
C GLY A 19 -11.81 -47.52 -14.94
N SER A 20 -12.85 -47.82 -14.15
CA SER A 20 -13.53 -46.83 -13.33
C SER A 20 -12.60 -46.21 -12.26
N TYR A 21 -11.74 -47.02 -11.65
CA TYR A 21 -10.75 -46.52 -10.68
C TYR A 21 -9.74 -45.57 -11.35
N THR A 22 -9.23 -45.94 -12.52
CA THR A 22 -8.30 -45.10 -13.29
C THR A 22 -8.92 -43.74 -13.64
N VAL A 23 -10.18 -43.75 -14.14
CA VAL A 23 -10.92 -42.52 -14.46
C VAL A 23 -11.11 -41.65 -13.22
N MET A 24 -11.47 -42.27 -12.07
CA MET A 24 -11.64 -41.53 -10.81
C MET A 24 -10.34 -40.88 -10.34
N VAL A 25 -9.21 -41.61 -10.44
CA VAL A 25 -7.90 -41.05 -10.08
C VAL A 25 -7.53 -39.86 -10.98
N ILE A 26 -7.75 -39.99 -12.30
CA ILE A 26 -7.48 -38.90 -13.25
C ILE A 26 -8.34 -37.65 -12.93
N LEU A 27 -9.62 -37.85 -12.60
CA LEU A 27 -10.52 -36.76 -12.22
C LEU A 27 -10.06 -36.09 -10.94
N VAL A 28 -9.68 -36.83 -9.91
CA VAL A 28 -9.18 -36.28 -8.66
C VAL A 28 -7.88 -35.50 -8.88
N MET A 29 -6.96 -36.07 -9.67
CA MET A 29 -5.71 -35.37 -10.03
C MET A 29 -6.00 -34.09 -10.83
N GLY A 30 -6.89 -34.12 -11.81
CA GLY A 30 -7.28 -32.96 -12.61
C GLY A 30 -7.90 -31.85 -11.76
N LEU A 31 -8.81 -32.21 -10.84
CA LEU A 31 -9.41 -31.27 -9.90
C LEU A 31 -8.35 -30.65 -8.95
N SER A 32 -7.41 -31.45 -8.46
CA SER A 32 -6.32 -30.98 -7.60
C SER A 32 -5.42 -29.99 -8.33
N VAL A 33 -5.06 -30.27 -9.59
CA VAL A 33 -4.27 -29.33 -10.40
C VAL A 33 -5.04 -28.05 -10.66
N ALA A 34 -6.31 -28.12 -11.04
CA ALA A 34 -7.14 -26.94 -11.28
C ALA A 34 -7.28 -26.08 -10.02
N PHE A 35 -7.47 -26.71 -8.85
CA PHE A 35 -7.53 -26.02 -7.57
C PHE A 35 -6.19 -25.32 -7.23
N ASN A 36 -5.06 -25.99 -7.44
CA ASN A 36 -3.75 -25.38 -7.22
C ASN A 36 -3.52 -24.16 -8.13
N ILE A 37 -3.89 -24.25 -9.42
CA ILE A 37 -3.80 -23.12 -10.35
C ILE A 37 -4.68 -21.96 -9.88
N TYR A 38 -5.89 -22.23 -9.44
CA TYR A 38 -6.80 -21.21 -8.91
C TYR A 38 -6.22 -20.49 -7.68
N VAL A 39 -5.74 -21.27 -6.70
CA VAL A 39 -5.12 -20.72 -5.47
C VAL A 39 -3.88 -19.90 -5.81
N MET A 40 -3.04 -20.39 -6.72
CA MET A 40 -1.84 -19.67 -7.16
C MET A 40 -2.17 -18.34 -7.84
N ASN A 41 -3.15 -18.33 -8.75
CA ASN A 41 -3.59 -17.09 -9.42
C ASN A 41 -4.17 -16.08 -8.42
N PHE A 42 -4.96 -16.55 -7.45
CA PHE A 42 -5.49 -15.71 -6.38
C PHE A 42 -4.38 -15.12 -5.51
N ALA A 43 -3.41 -15.94 -5.11
CA ALA A 43 -2.25 -15.49 -4.32
C ALA A 43 -1.38 -14.48 -5.09
N LEU A 44 -1.12 -14.73 -6.37
CA LEU A 44 -0.38 -13.79 -7.22
C LEU A 44 -1.10 -12.45 -7.40
N GLY A 45 -2.42 -12.47 -7.57
CA GLY A 45 -3.22 -11.23 -7.63
C GLY A 45 -3.09 -10.42 -6.34
N SER A 46 -3.26 -11.05 -5.18
CA SER A 46 -3.11 -10.40 -3.88
C SER A 46 -1.68 -9.87 -3.64
N PHE A 47 -0.68 -10.62 -4.07
CA PHE A 47 0.72 -10.23 -3.95
C PHE A 47 1.05 -9.00 -4.80
N ASN A 48 0.54 -8.93 -6.04
CA ASN A 48 0.74 -7.78 -6.92
C ASN A 48 0.11 -6.50 -6.34
N VAL A 49 -1.07 -6.59 -5.73
CA VAL A 49 -1.69 -5.45 -5.04
C VAL A 49 -0.80 -4.96 -3.88
N ILE A 50 -0.26 -5.87 -3.07
CA ILE A 50 0.64 -5.52 -1.97
C ILE A 50 1.93 -4.84 -2.48
N LEU A 51 2.49 -5.34 -3.59
CA LEU A 51 3.69 -4.74 -4.17
C LEU A 51 3.43 -3.33 -4.71
N ASP A 52 2.30 -3.12 -5.39
CA ASP A 52 1.90 -1.82 -5.92
C ASP A 52 1.68 -0.80 -4.79
N ASP A 53 0.99 -1.20 -3.74
CA ASP A 53 0.77 -0.37 -2.55
C ASP A 53 2.10 0.01 -1.86
N ASN A 54 3.02 -0.95 -1.71
CA ASN A 54 4.32 -0.70 -1.12
C ASN A 54 5.16 0.25 -2.01
N SER A 55 5.09 0.09 -3.34
CA SER A 55 5.76 1.01 -4.27
C SER A 55 5.23 2.43 -4.11
N ARG A 56 3.91 2.63 -4.07
CA ARG A 56 3.28 3.95 -3.87
C ARG A 56 3.67 4.58 -2.53
N CYS A 57 3.72 3.80 -1.46
CA CYS A 57 4.18 4.28 -0.15
C CYS A 57 5.64 4.70 -0.21
N HIS A 58 6.50 3.94 -0.90
CA HIS A 58 7.91 4.28 -1.08
C HIS A 58 8.08 5.56 -1.91
N ASP A 59 7.34 5.69 -3.02
CA ASP A 59 7.36 6.89 -3.86
C ASP A 59 6.96 8.14 -3.08
N PHE A 60 5.93 8.02 -2.22
CA PHE A 60 5.52 9.11 -1.35
C PHE A 60 6.58 9.43 -0.30
N GLN A 61 7.22 8.42 0.30
CA GLN A 61 8.31 8.63 1.25
C GLN A 61 9.48 9.38 0.61
N GLU A 62 9.92 8.96 -0.58
CA GLU A 62 11.00 9.63 -1.32
C GLU A 62 10.63 11.07 -1.66
N ALA A 63 9.40 11.30 -2.15
CA ALA A 63 8.91 12.63 -2.46
C ALA A 63 8.88 13.53 -1.23
N MET A 64 8.44 13.02 -0.08
CA MET A 64 8.41 13.74 1.19
C MET A 64 9.83 14.09 1.69
N GLU A 65 10.80 13.19 1.56
CA GLU A 65 12.19 13.45 1.92
C GLU A 65 12.80 14.57 1.06
N LEU A 66 12.49 14.59 -0.24
CA LEU A 66 12.91 15.68 -1.14
C LEU A 66 12.24 17.01 -0.78
N GLU A 67 10.94 16.99 -0.46
CA GLU A 67 10.22 18.18 -0.02
C GLU A 67 10.80 18.76 1.26
N ILE A 68 11.09 17.92 2.27
CA ILE A 68 11.71 18.35 3.52
C ILE A 68 13.04 19.04 3.25
N LYS A 69 13.90 18.43 2.44
CA LYS A 69 15.21 18.98 2.09
C LYS A 69 15.09 20.31 1.35
N ALA A 70 14.21 20.40 0.38
CA ALA A 70 13.96 21.63 -0.38
C ALA A 70 13.37 22.72 0.52
N PHE A 71 12.47 22.37 1.45
CA PHE A 71 11.93 23.28 2.45
C PHE A 71 13.02 23.83 3.37
N GLU A 72 13.89 23.01 3.92
CA GLU A 72 15.01 23.43 4.77
C GLU A 72 15.95 24.38 4.04
N THR A 73 16.27 24.08 2.78
CA THR A 73 17.11 24.93 1.94
C THR A 73 16.42 26.27 1.70
N TYR A 74 15.15 26.27 1.34
CA TYR A 74 14.39 27.50 1.10
C TYR A 74 14.20 28.36 2.37
N VAL A 75 13.96 27.74 3.52
CA VAL A 75 13.85 28.49 4.80
C VAL A 75 15.16 29.18 5.15
N ARG A 76 16.30 28.52 4.89
CA ARG A 76 17.64 29.06 5.17
C ARG A 76 18.05 30.13 4.17
N GLU A 77 17.80 29.89 2.90
CA GLU A 77 18.25 30.74 1.79
C GLU A 77 17.04 31.06 0.90
N ARG A 78 16.33 32.17 1.20
CA ARG A 78 15.07 32.54 0.53
C ARG A 78 15.32 33.11 -0.88
N THR A 79 16.00 32.31 -1.75
CA THR A 79 16.21 32.66 -3.15
C THR A 79 15.03 32.25 -4.02
N SER A 80 14.90 32.87 -5.21
CA SER A 80 13.86 32.45 -6.17
C SER A 80 14.05 31.04 -6.68
N GLU A 81 15.31 30.61 -6.84
CA GLU A 81 15.68 29.25 -7.30
C GLU A 81 15.26 28.20 -6.26
N ASN A 82 15.62 28.39 -4.99
CA ASN A 82 15.24 27.48 -3.91
C ASN A 82 13.73 27.44 -3.71
N ARG A 83 13.02 28.54 -3.99
CA ARG A 83 11.56 28.57 -3.98
C ARG A 83 10.97 27.68 -5.07
N GLU A 84 11.51 27.75 -6.28
CA GLU A 84 11.02 26.95 -7.40
C GLU A 84 11.26 25.45 -7.13
N GLU A 85 12.44 25.07 -6.68
CA GLU A 85 12.76 23.69 -6.29
C GLU A 85 11.81 23.18 -5.20
N TYR A 86 11.57 24.00 -4.18
CA TYR A 86 10.63 23.66 -3.11
C TYR A 86 9.19 23.48 -3.63
N VAL A 87 8.69 24.36 -4.49
CA VAL A 87 7.34 24.23 -5.07
C VAL A 87 7.21 22.96 -5.91
N LEU A 88 8.23 22.63 -6.69
CA LEU A 88 8.25 21.37 -7.47
C LEU A 88 8.23 20.15 -6.56
N ALA A 89 8.98 20.16 -5.48
CA ALA A 89 8.99 19.08 -4.49
C ALA A 89 7.61 18.92 -3.82
N CYS A 90 6.94 20.02 -3.45
CA CYS A 90 5.57 19.98 -2.91
C CYS A 90 4.57 19.36 -3.89
N VAL A 91 4.61 19.76 -5.17
CA VAL A 91 3.74 19.18 -6.21
C VAL A 91 3.97 17.68 -6.37
N ARG A 92 5.23 17.23 -6.28
CA ARG A 92 5.58 15.81 -6.32
C ARG A 92 5.00 15.05 -5.13
N SER A 93 5.19 15.54 -3.91
CA SER A 93 4.66 14.93 -2.69
C SER A 93 3.13 14.84 -2.70
N GLU A 94 2.45 15.90 -3.11
CA GLU A 94 0.99 15.90 -3.22
C GLU A 94 0.49 14.90 -4.28
N ARG A 95 1.18 14.76 -5.40
CA ARG A 95 0.85 13.77 -6.43
C ARG A 95 0.99 12.35 -5.89
N CYS A 96 2.10 12.05 -5.22
CA CYS A 96 2.34 10.74 -4.61
C CYS A 96 1.32 10.46 -3.49
N LEU A 97 0.98 11.45 -2.65
CA LEU A 97 -0.05 11.30 -1.63
C LEU A 97 -1.41 10.91 -2.23
N ARG A 98 -1.80 11.55 -3.36
CA ARG A 98 -3.07 11.23 -4.04
C ARG A 98 -3.09 9.84 -4.67
N SER A 99 -1.92 9.25 -4.94
CA SER A 99 -1.82 7.89 -5.48
C SER A 99 -1.93 6.80 -4.42
N LEU A 100 -1.87 7.16 -3.12
CA LEU A 100 -2.03 6.19 -2.03
C LEU A 100 -3.45 5.64 -2.00
N PRO A 101 -3.64 4.36 -1.66
CA PRO A 101 -4.96 3.74 -1.59
C PRO A 101 -5.77 4.29 -0.40
N PHE A 102 -6.94 4.82 -0.69
CA PHE A 102 -7.88 5.35 0.32
C PHE A 102 -9.21 4.60 0.35
N ASP A 103 -9.34 3.49 -0.38
CA ASP A 103 -10.55 2.68 -0.35
C ASP A 103 -10.51 1.66 0.79
N TYR A 104 -11.37 1.87 1.79
CA TYR A 104 -11.53 0.98 2.94
C TYR A 104 -11.86 -0.46 2.54
N GLY A 105 -12.69 -0.65 1.52
CA GLY A 105 -13.12 -1.96 1.03
C GLY A 105 -11.98 -2.77 0.41
N GLU A 106 -11.02 -2.11 -0.22
CA GLU A 106 -9.91 -2.76 -0.91
C GLU A 106 -8.73 -3.07 0.02
N ILE A 107 -8.40 -2.15 0.93
CA ILE A 107 -7.16 -2.22 1.74
C ILE A 107 -7.36 -2.73 3.16
N GLY A 108 -8.61 -2.83 3.64
CA GLY A 108 -8.92 -3.23 4.99
C GLY A 108 -8.68 -2.14 6.05
N GLN A 109 -9.24 -2.37 7.24
CA GLN A 109 -9.34 -1.35 8.30
C GLN A 109 -7.99 -0.80 8.76
N GLU A 110 -7.00 -1.65 8.96
CA GLU A 110 -5.70 -1.24 9.50
C GLU A 110 -4.92 -0.38 8.50
N ARG A 111 -4.88 -0.80 7.24
CA ARG A 111 -4.21 -0.05 6.17
C ARG A 111 -4.91 1.28 5.91
N TYR A 112 -6.24 1.28 5.85
CA TYR A 112 -7.02 2.49 5.71
C TYR A 112 -6.71 3.50 6.81
N ALA A 113 -6.72 3.07 8.08
CA ALA A 113 -6.40 3.94 9.21
C ALA A 113 -4.99 4.53 9.11
N ARG A 114 -4.01 3.74 8.66
CA ARG A 114 -2.63 4.17 8.43
C ARG A 114 -2.54 5.24 7.33
N THR A 115 -3.11 4.96 6.16
CA THR A 115 -3.11 5.88 5.02
C THR A 115 -3.85 7.18 5.36
N TRP A 116 -4.96 7.08 6.10
CA TRP A 116 -5.70 8.23 6.60
C TRP A 116 -4.87 9.09 7.55
N ASN A 117 -4.11 8.48 8.46
CA ASN A 117 -3.22 9.21 9.37
C ASN A 117 -2.08 9.92 8.61
N VAL A 118 -1.52 9.28 7.58
CA VAL A 118 -0.51 9.90 6.70
C VAL A 118 -1.11 11.11 5.99
N LYS A 119 -2.29 10.97 5.40
CA LYS A 119 -2.98 12.07 4.71
C LYS A 119 -3.25 13.25 5.63
N ASN A 120 -3.90 13.01 6.77
CA ASN A 120 -4.21 14.06 7.74
C ASN A 120 -2.93 14.70 8.31
N GLY A 121 -1.91 13.88 8.56
CA GLY A 121 -0.60 14.36 9.01
C GLY A 121 0.02 15.30 7.98
N TYR A 122 -0.02 14.94 6.70
CA TYR A 122 0.52 15.77 5.62
C TYR A 122 -0.28 17.07 5.43
N GLU A 123 -1.61 17.03 5.49
CA GLU A 123 -2.44 18.23 5.40
C GLU A 123 -2.12 19.21 6.53
N ASN A 124 -2.01 18.73 7.76
CA ASN A 124 -1.64 19.56 8.92
C ASN A 124 -0.21 20.12 8.79
N TYR A 125 0.72 19.31 8.29
CA TYR A 125 2.10 19.73 8.00
C TYR A 125 2.12 20.83 6.95
N ARG A 126 1.40 20.68 5.84
CA ARG A 126 1.28 21.67 4.78
C ARG A 126 0.78 23.01 5.32
N ASP A 127 -0.31 22.98 6.09
CA ASP A 127 -0.90 24.19 6.66
C ASP A 127 0.06 24.90 7.64
N ALA A 128 0.80 24.13 8.45
CA ALA A 128 1.79 24.68 9.37
C ALA A 128 2.99 25.29 8.62
N ARG A 129 3.46 24.62 7.57
CA ARG A 129 4.54 25.04 6.69
C ARG A 129 4.20 26.33 5.96
N ASP A 130 3.01 26.41 5.37
CA ASP A 130 2.57 27.57 4.62
C ASP A 130 2.48 28.81 5.54
N ARG A 131 1.97 28.64 6.76
CA ARG A 131 1.99 29.72 7.79
C ARG A 131 3.41 30.15 8.17
N LEU A 132 4.34 29.20 8.33
CA LEU A 132 5.73 29.54 8.65
C LEU A 132 6.38 30.38 7.55
N LEU A 133 6.08 30.06 6.27
CA LEU A 133 6.65 30.79 5.14
C LEU A 133 6.14 32.24 5.02
N GLU A 134 4.95 32.54 5.58
CA GLU A 134 4.41 33.90 5.70
C GLU A 134 5.04 34.70 6.87
N MET A 135 5.66 34.00 7.84
CA MET A 135 6.30 34.64 8.98
C MET A 135 7.65 35.25 8.60
N SER A 136 7.99 36.37 9.25
CA SER A 136 9.36 36.91 9.22
C SER A 136 10.28 35.98 10.03
N SER A 137 11.52 35.81 9.59
CA SER A 137 12.54 35.07 10.38
C SER A 137 12.88 35.71 11.73
N SER A 138 12.52 36.99 11.91
CA SER A 138 12.66 37.73 13.16
C SER A 138 11.46 37.62 14.11
N ASP A 139 10.39 36.91 13.70
CA ASP A 139 9.22 36.65 14.55
C ASP A 139 9.61 35.71 15.70
N GLU A 140 9.19 36.04 16.93
CA GLU A 140 9.46 35.22 18.11
C GLU A 140 8.87 33.80 18.01
N ASN A 141 7.79 33.64 17.24
CA ASN A 141 7.13 32.38 17.01
C ASN A 141 7.73 31.55 15.84
N PHE A 142 8.70 32.10 15.10
CA PHE A 142 9.30 31.44 13.94
C PHE A 142 9.98 30.12 14.34
N ILE A 143 10.87 30.15 15.34
CA ILE A 143 11.59 28.97 15.79
C ILE A 143 10.65 27.91 16.41
N PRO A 144 9.71 28.26 17.33
CA PRO A 144 8.72 27.28 17.80
C PRO A 144 7.90 26.63 16.68
N SER A 145 7.48 27.41 15.68
CA SER A 145 6.74 26.91 14.52
C SER A 145 7.57 25.97 13.65
N LEU A 146 8.85 26.26 13.45
CA LEU A 146 9.78 25.41 12.74
C LEU A 146 9.95 24.04 13.45
N TYR A 147 10.13 24.03 14.77
CA TYR A 147 10.18 22.79 15.56
C TYR A 147 8.90 21.97 15.45
N LYS A 148 7.73 22.63 15.43
CA LYS A 148 6.45 21.95 15.24
C LYS A 148 6.40 21.26 13.88
N ILE A 149 6.89 21.90 12.83
CA ILE A 149 6.96 21.31 11.48
C ILE A 149 7.85 20.07 11.47
N TYR A 150 9.04 20.12 12.06
CA TYR A 150 9.93 18.95 12.16
C TYR A 150 9.30 17.77 12.92
N ASN A 151 8.55 18.05 13.98
CA ASN A 151 7.81 17.02 14.69
C ASN A 151 6.71 16.38 13.80
N MET A 152 6.00 17.18 13.00
CA MET A 152 4.99 16.67 12.07
C MET A 152 5.63 15.83 10.96
N GLN A 153 6.78 16.24 10.42
CA GLN A 153 7.54 15.46 9.43
C GLN A 153 7.94 14.08 10.00
N SER A 154 8.49 14.06 11.21
CA SER A 154 8.87 12.82 11.91
C SER A 154 7.68 11.90 12.15
N TYR A 155 6.53 12.48 12.52
CA TYR A 155 5.27 11.73 12.69
C TYR A 155 4.85 11.06 11.38
N ILE A 156 4.76 11.80 10.29
CA ILE A 156 4.36 11.29 8.97
C ILE A 156 5.31 10.16 8.54
N GLN A 157 6.63 10.38 8.62
CA GLN A 157 7.63 9.37 8.26
C GLN A 157 7.50 8.08 9.09
N THR A 158 7.13 8.19 10.37
CA THR A 158 6.93 7.02 11.23
C THR A 158 5.74 6.17 10.77
N TYR A 159 4.66 6.80 10.28
CA TYR A 159 3.49 6.08 9.78
C TYR A 159 3.70 5.47 8.40
N ILE A 160 4.53 6.07 7.56
CA ILE A 160 4.86 5.53 6.23
C ILE A 160 5.75 4.28 6.36
N ARG A 161 6.71 4.27 7.30
CA ARG A 161 7.67 3.16 7.48
C ARG A 161 7.08 1.90 8.14
N ARG A 162 5.90 1.96 8.73
CA ARG A 162 5.20 0.83 9.37
C ARG A 162 4.30 0.11 8.38
#